data_15b1c398b4b69a59ffebbac2fea17f25
#
_entry.id   15b1c398b4b69a59ffebbac2fea17f25
#
_cell.length_a   1.000
_cell.length_b   1.000
_cell.length_c   1.000
_cell.angle_alpha   90.00
_cell.angle_beta   90.00
_cell.angle_gamma   90.00
#
_symmetry.space_group_name_H-M   'P 1'
#
loop_
_entity.id
_entity.type
_entity.pdbx_description
1 polymer ?
#
loop_
_entity_poly.entity_id
_entity_poly.type
_entity_poly.pdbx_seq_one_letter_code
_entity_poly.pdbx_strand_id
1 'polypeptide(L)'
;MSDVLEGDIKRLKRLSLLYEEDGREKFNELVAQGKIPYLQNQNLANLDLRGYNLSNMDLSGSYMRGVNLSGLDLRGANLSGVSLKDAKVSGCYFPKDLPADEIRLSLEFGTRIRHR
;
A
#
# COMPACT_ATOMS: atom_id res chain seq x y z
N MET A 1 20.16 -12.14 -21.59
CA MET A 1 19.01 -11.94 -20.71
C MET A 1 18.62 -10.48 -20.69
N SER A 2 17.33 -10.23 -20.77
CA SER A 2 16.86 -8.86 -20.84
C SER A 2 16.82 -8.22 -19.46
N ASP A 3 17.04 -6.90 -19.40
CA ASP A 3 16.91 -6.10 -18.18
C ASP A 3 15.51 -6.19 -17.57
N VAL A 4 14.51 -6.49 -18.40
CA VAL A 4 13.13 -6.67 -17.96
C VAL A 4 13.02 -7.81 -16.96
N LEU A 5 13.66 -8.94 -17.22
CA LEU A 5 13.63 -10.09 -16.31
C LEU A 5 14.30 -9.76 -14.96
N GLU A 6 15.42 -9.05 -14.98
CA GLU A 6 16.08 -8.61 -13.75
C GLU A 6 15.20 -7.65 -12.95
N GLY A 7 14.54 -6.72 -13.63
CA GLY A 7 13.61 -5.80 -13.00
C GLY A 7 12.44 -6.53 -12.34
N ASP A 8 11.89 -7.55 -13.00
CA ASP A 8 10.81 -8.36 -12.44
C ASP A 8 11.26 -9.13 -11.21
N ILE A 9 12.45 -9.70 -11.20
CA ILE A 9 13.01 -10.41 -10.05
C ILE A 9 13.18 -9.46 -8.87
N LYS A 10 13.72 -8.26 -9.09
CA LYS A 10 13.89 -7.25 -8.04
C LYS A 10 12.55 -6.82 -7.47
N ARG A 11 11.55 -6.62 -8.32
CA ARG A 11 10.20 -6.25 -7.90
C ARG A 11 9.60 -7.33 -7.00
N LEU A 12 9.69 -8.60 -7.41
CA LEU A 12 9.17 -9.73 -6.62
C LEU A 12 9.86 -9.84 -5.27
N LYS A 13 11.18 -9.64 -5.22
CA LYS A 13 11.92 -9.65 -3.96
C LYS A 13 11.46 -8.55 -3.01
N ARG A 14 11.20 -7.35 -3.55
CA ARG A 14 10.72 -6.23 -2.73
C ARG A 14 9.31 -6.49 -2.20
N LEU A 15 8.45 -7.09 -3.01
CA LEU A 15 7.10 -7.46 -2.59
C LEU A 15 7.15 -8.52 -1.49
N SER A 16 8.08 -9.47 -1.55
CA SER A 16 8.20 -10.51 -0.55
C SER A 16 8.50 -9.96 0.84
N LEU A 17 9.11 -8.77 0.93
CA LEU A 17 9.39 -8.12 2.21
C LEU A 17 8.11 -7.78 2.99
N LEU A 18 6.96 -7.70 2.32
CA LEU A 18 5.68 -7.47 2.99
C LEU A 18 5.19 -8.72 3.74
N TYR A 19 5.76 -9.87 3.45
CA TYR A 19 5.37 -11.17 4.03
C TYR A 19 6.43 -11.75 4.95
N GLU A 20 7.63 -11.19 4.98
CA GLU A 20 8.73 -11.68 5.81
C GLU A 20 8.67 -11.09 7.22
N GLU A 21 9.10 -11.86 8.21
CA GLU A 21 9.07 -11.45 9.62
C GLU A 21 9.85 -10.15 9.88
N ASP A 22 11.04 -10.02 9.30
CA ASP A 22 11.89 -8.83 9.44
C ASP A 22 11.85 -7.92 8.21
N GLY A 23 10.87 -8.12 7.35
CA GLY A 23 10.79 -7.41 6.06
C GLY A 23 10.55 -5.92 6.18
N ARG A 24 9.91 -5.47 7.25
CA ARG A 24 9.61 -4.06 7.48
C ARG A 24 10.86 -3.18 7.47
N GLU A 25 11.88 -3.59 8.21
CA GLU A 25 13.13 -2.85 8.31
C GLU A 25 13.81 -2.74 6.95
N LYS A 26 13.93 -3.87 6.26
CA LYS A 26 14.53 -3.93 4.92
C LYS A 26 13.77 -3.10 3.91
N PHE A 27 12.44 -3.17 3.94
CA PHE A 27 11.55 -2.39 3.08
C PHE A 27 11.79 -0.89 3.29
N ASN A 28 11.78 -0.45 4.55
CA ASN A 28 11.97 0.96 4.89
C ASN A 28 13.35 1.47 4.50
N GLU A 29 14.38 0.63 4.61
CA GLU A 29 15.72 0.98 4.13
C GLU A 29 15.75 1.20 2.63
N LEU A 30 15.09 0.33 1.86
CA LEU A 30 15.00 0.48 0.41
C LEU A 30 14.28 1.77 0.03
N VAL A 31 13.19 2.09 0.71
CA VAL A 31 12.45 3.33 0.48
C VAL A 31 13.35 4.54 0.79
N ALA A 32 14.09 4.50 1.89
CA ALA A 32 15.01 5.58 2.25
C ALA A 32 16.12 5.79 1.22
N GLN A 33 16.48 4.74 0.50
CA GLN A 33 17.47 4.80 -0.59
C GLN A 33 16.86 5.22 -1.92
N GLY A 34 15.57 5.53 -1.96
CA GLY A 34 14.86 5.87 -3.19
C GLY A 34 14.50 4.68 -4.06
N LYS A 35 14.67 3.46 -3.56
CA LYS A 35 14.35 2.23 -4.29
C LYS A 35 12.90 1.83 -4.02
N ILE A 36 11.97 2.57 -4.60
CA ILE A 36 10.54 2.44 -4.36
C ILE A 36 10.02 1.12 -4.97
N PRO A 37 9.39 0.23 -4.18
CA PRO A 37 8.80 -0.99 -4.72
C PRO A 37 7.54 -0.69 -5.53
N TYR A 38 7.24 -1.58 -6.46
CA TYR A 38 6.03 -1.50 -7.27
C TYR A 38 4.89 -2.17 -6.50
N LEU A 39 3.92 -1.37 -6.04
CA LEU A 39 2.78 -1.86 -5.26
C LEU A 39 1.42 -1.62 -5.94
N GLN A 40 1.41 -1.13 -7.18
CA GLN A 40 0.17 -0.93 -7.92
C GLN A 40 -0.43 -2.28 -8.33
N ASN A 41 -1.76 -2.36 -8.27
CA ASN A 41 -2.53 -3.52 -8.72
C ASN A 41 -2.14 -4.84 -8.04
N GLN A 42 -1.70 -4.78 -6.79
CA GLN A 42 -1.29 -5.97 -6.04
C GLN A 42 -2.42 -6.45 -5.12
N ASN A 43 -2.43 -7.75 -4.86
CA ASN A 43 -3.29 -8.30 -3.82
C ASN A 43 -2.51 -8.29 -2.51
N LEU A 44 -2.86 -7.35 -1.63
CA LEU A 44 -2.22 -7.17 -0.33
C LEU A 44 -3.14 -7.56 0.83
N ALA A 45 -4.17 -8.36 0.54
CA ALA A 45 -5.20 -8.69 1.51
C ALA A 45 -4.62 -9.28 2.81
N ASN A 46 -5.16 -8.81 3.93
CA ASN A 46 -4.89 -9.30 5.28
C ASN A 46 -3.47 -9.09 5.79
N LEU A 47 -2.66 -8.29 5.11
CA LEU A 47 -1.32 -7.97 5.58
C LEU A 47 -1.36 -7.01 6.76
N ASP A 48 -0.40 -7.16 7.66
CA ASP A 48 -0.13 -6.16 8.69
C ASP A 48 0.96 -5.23 8.17
N LEU A 49 0.55 -4.03 7.75
CA LEU A 49 1.47 -3.05 7.17
C LEU A 49 1.85 -1.93 8.15
N ARG A 50 1.56 -2.12 9.42
CA ARG A 50 1.94 -1.13 10.44
C ARG A 50 3.45 -0.94 10.44
N GLY A 51 3.87 0.33 10.49
CA GLY A 51 5.28 0.68 10.52
C GLY A 51 6.00 0.64 9.18
N TYR A 52 5.37 0.16 8.11
CA TYR A 52 5.93 0.26 6.76
C TYR A 52 5.83 1.70 6.28
N ASN A 53 6.88 2.20 5.66
CA ASN A 53 6.86 3.55 5.09
C ASN A 53 6.18 3.54 3.73
N LEU A 54 4.87 3.83 3.71
CA LEU A 54 4.06 3.89 2.50
C LEU A 54 3.66 5.33 2.15
N SER A 55 4.25 6.32 2.80
CA SER A 55 3.74 7.70 2.80
C SER A 55 3.69 8.36 1.43
N ASN A 56 4.55 7.97 0.50
CA ASN A 56 4.58 8.53 -0.86
C ASN A 56 4.44 7.44 -1.93
N MET A 57 3.83 6.32 -1.56
CA MET A 57 3.69 5.18 -2.46
C MET A 57 2.51 5.35 -3.41
N ASP A 58 2.67 4.82 -4.60
CA ASP A 58 1.56 4.59 -5.50
C ASP A 58 1.00 3.20 -5.21
N LEU A 59 -0.17 3.18 -4.54
CA LEU A 59 -0.88 1.95 -4.19
C LEU A 59 -2.08 1.71 -5.09
N SER A 60 -2.20 2.50 -6.17
CA SER A 60 -3.39 2.51 -7.02
C SER A 60 -3.77 1.12 -7.52
N GLY A 61 -5.06 0.84 -7.51
CA GLY A 61 -5.63 -0.41 -7.98
C GLY A 61 -5.40 -1.61 -7.10
N SER A 62 -4.70 -1.47 -5.97
CA SER A 62 -4.41 -2.61 -5.10
C SER A 62 -5.62 -3.05 -4.29
N TYR A 63 -5.69 -4.34 -4.02
CA TYR A 63 -6.73 -4.94 -3.20
C TYR A 63 -6.19 -5.11 -1.78
N MET A 64 -6.78 -4.35 -0.85
CA MET A 64 -6.26 -4.25 0.51
C MET A 64 -7.29 -4.65 1.57
N ARG A 65 -8.13 -5.63 1.25
CA ARG A 65 -9.12 -6.15 2.18
C ARG A 65 -8.46 -6.68 3.46
N GLY A 66 -8.95 -6.24 4.61
CA GLY A 66 -8.48 -6.72 5.91
C GLY A 66 -7.07 -6.30 6.29
N VAL A 67 -6.45 -5.40 5.53
CA VAL A 67 -5.09 -4.91 5.83
C VAL A 67 -5.12 -4.06 7.10
N ASN A 68 -4.08 -4.18 7.91
CA ASN A 68 -3.91 -3.30 9.07
C ASN A 68 -2.99 -2.13 8.68
N LEU A 69 -3.59 -0.94 8.55
CA LEU A 69 -2.90 0.31 8.22
C LEU A 69 -2.81 1.25 9.42
N SER A 70 -3.15 0.78 10.62
CA SER A 70 -3.25 1.64 11.79
C SER A 70 -1.99 2.47 12.01
N GLY A 71 -2.17 3.76 12.22
CA GLY A 71 -1.10 4.70 12.50
C GLY A 71 -0.28 5.15 11.30
N LEU A 72 -0.57 4.68 10.08
CA LEU A 72 0.22 5.06 8.91
C LEU A 72 -0.12 6.47 8.41
N ASP A 73 0.89 7.15 7.92
CA ASP A 73 0.73 8.42 7.21
C ASP A 73 0.67 8.14 5.71
N LEU A 74 -0.54 8.24 5.15
CA LEU A 74 -0.78 8.00 3.72
C LEU A 74 -1.06 9.28 2.95
N ARG A 75 -0.73 10.46 3.52
CA ARG A 75 -1.09 11.75 2.91
C ARG A 75 -0.53 11.96 1.52
N GLY A 76 0.64 11.42 1.23
CA GLY A 76 1.25 11.52 -0.09
C GLY A 76 1.02 10.29 -0.98
N ALA A 77 0.26 9.32 -0.51
CA ALA A 77 0.05 8.08 -1.26
C ALA A 77 -1.05 8.23 -2.31
N ASN A 78 -0.95 7.47 -3.39
CA ASN A 78 -2.02 7.37 -4.38
C ASN A 78 -2.88 6.16 -4.06
N LEU A 79 -4.14 6.40 -3.67
CA LEU A 79 -5.09 5.36 -3.29
C LEU A 79 -6.20 5.16 -4.33
N SER A 80 -6.06 5.71 -5.52
CA SER A 80 -7.06 5.54 -6.59
C SER A 80 -7.29 4.08 -6.90
N GLY A 81 -8.54 3.64 -6.90
CA GLY A 81 -8.90 2.26 -7.23
C GLY A 81 -8.58 1.23 -6.15
N VAL A 82 -8.12 1.67 -4.98
CA VAL A 82 -7.86 0.76 -3.85
C VAL A 82 -9.18 0.33 -3.22
N SER A 83 -9.28 -0.95 -2.82
CA SER A 83 -10.38 -1.46 -2.02
C SER A 83 -9.88 -1.72 -0.60
N LEU A 84 -10.55 -1.11 0.39
CA LEU A 84 -10.19 -1.19 1.81
C LEU A 84 -11.17 -1.99 2.64
N LYS A 85 -11.95 -2.89 2.03
CA LYS A 85 -12.97 -3.65 2.76
C LYS A 85 -12.41 -4.25 4.05
N ASP A 86 -13.01 -3.89 5.18
CA ASP A 86 -12.65 -4.40 6.51
C ASP A 86 -11.20 -4.07 6.95
N ALA A 87 -10.55 -3.11 6.31
CA ALA A 87 -9.21 -2.69 6.72
C ALA A 87 -9.26 -1.96 8.07
N LYS A 88 -8.16 -2.04 8.82
CA LYS A 88 -8.00 -1.31 10.08
C LYS A 88 -7.23 -0.03 9.78
N VAL A 89 -7.86 1.11 10.06
CA VAL A 89 -7.32 2.44 9.70
C VAL A 89 -7.23 3.39 10.88
N SER A 90 -7.27 2.88 12.09
CA SER A 90 -7.21 3.68 13.30
C SER A 90 -5.94 4.53 13.33
N GLY A 91 -6.06 5.84 13.50
CA GLY A 91 -4.92 6.75 13.52
C GLY A 91 -4.21 6.93 12.18
N CYS A 92 -4.79 6.46 11.10
CA CYS A 92 -4.25 6.63 9.76
C CYS A 92 -4.54 8.02 9.23
N TYR A 93 -3.56 8.65 8.57
CA TYR A 93 -3.75 9.92 7.88
C TYR A 93 -3.93 9.65 6.38
N PHE A 94 -5.03 10.12 5.83
CA PHE A 94 -5.35 9.94 4.41
C PHE A 94 -4.98 11.18 3.59
N PRO A 95 -4.83 11.04 2.25
CA PRO A 95 -4.60 12.20 1.39
C PRO A 95 -5.70 13.26 1.59
N LYS A 96 -5.28 14.52 1.66
CA LYS A 96 -6.14 15.65 1.99
C LYS A 96 -7.33 15.82 1.04
N ASP A 97 -7.12 15.56 -0.23
CA ASP A 97 -8.12 15.73 -1.28
C ASP A 97 -8.94 14.45 -1.56
N LEU A 98 -8.73 13.41 -0.78
CA LEU A 98 -9.52 12.19 -0.89
C LEU A 98 -10.82 12.35 -0.11
N PRO A 99 -12.01 12.26 -0.77
CA PRO A 99 -13.28 12.43 -0.08
C PRO A 99 -13.49 11.40 1.02
N ALA A 100 -13.93 11.86 2.20
CA ALA A 100 -14.20 10.97 3.33
C ALA A 100 -15.25 9.89 2.99
N ASP A 101 -16.24 10.22 2.17
CA ASP A 101 -17.25 9.27 1.73
C ASP A 101 -16.65 8.11 0.93
N GLU A 102 -15.64 8.37 0.11
CA GLU A 102 -14.97 7.32 -0.66
C GLU A 102 -14.24 6.35 0.27
N ILE A 103 -13.59 6.87 1.31
CA ILE A 103 -12.93 6.04 2.31
C ILE A 103 -13.95 5.17 3.03
N ARG A 104 -15.05 5.76 3.49
CA ARG A 104 -16.11 5.06 4.23
C ARG A 104 -16.74 3.97 3.38
N LEU A 105 -17.10 4.27 2.14
CA LEU A 105 -17.71 3.31 1.23
C LEU A 105 -16.77 2.13 0.96
N SER A 106 -15.50 2.42 0.80
CA SER A 106 -14.50 1.36 0.57
C SER A 106 -14.37 0.45 1.79
N LEU A 107 -14.33 1.03 3.00
CA LEU A 107 -14.23 0.25 4.24
C LEU A 107 -15.45 -0.64 4.48
N GLU A 108 -16.66 -0.12 4.22
CA GLU A 108 -17.90 -0.84 4.47
C GLU A 108 -18.27 -1.83 3.38
N PHE A 109 -18.09 -1.44 2.12
CA PHE A 109 -18.63 -2.19 0.97
C PHE A 109 -17.56 -2.69 0.01
N GLY A 110 -16.30 -2.31 0.21
CA GLY A 110 -15.22 -2.74 -0.67
C GLY A 110 -15.20 -2.03 -2.01
N THR A 111 -15.92 -0.91 -2.14
CA THR A 111 -15.87 -0.14 -3.39
C THR A 111 -14.46 0.39 -3.62
N ARG A 112 -14.09 0.50 -4.88
CA ARG A 112 -12.79 1.06 -5.23
C ARG A 112 -12.82 2.58 -5.06
N ILE A 113 -11.80 3.10 -4.38
CA ILE A 113 -11.68 4.53 -4.08
C ILE A 113 -11.57 5.32 -5.38
N ARG A 114 -12.38 6.37 -5.50
CA ARG A 114 -12.32 7.31 -6.61
C ARG A 114 -11.66 8.60 -6.12
N HIS A 115 -10.56 8.93 -6.75
CA HIS A 115 -9.82 10.15 -6.42
C HIS A 115 -10.29 11.25 -7.38
N ARG A 116 -11.10 12.16 -6.88
CA ARG A 116 -11.68 13.23 -7.69
C ARG A 116 -10.75 14.41 -7.85
#